data_0e7918db86c3c17408d7246c99d4ca65
#
_entry.id   0e7918db86c3c17408d7246c99d4ca65
#
_cell.length_a   1.000
_cell.length_b   1.000
_cell.length_c   1.000
_cell.angle_alpha   90.00
_cell.angle_beta   90.00
_cell.angle_gamma   90.00
#
_symmetry.space_group_name_H-M   'P 1'
#
loop_
_entity.id
_entity.type
_entity.pdbx_description
1 polymer ?
#
loop_
_entity_poly.entity_id
_entity_poly.type
_entity_poly.pdbx_seq_one_letter_code
_entity_poly.pdbx_strand_id
1 'polypeptide(L)'
;MKRRTRSCGFLLIWSMAGAGAAAAQLPRNDVTVRTSLDRTAMWVADRVTYTIEITCARGVDVLADDLSRDKLKTGGLDVIGGDMARRSASAGATIYQVQYVLTTYRTDVPALTIAPLTVRYAVTRAGQRLEDAAPAGEVHVPGATIAFRSVLPDDEDLSGIRSEKPPHATLSWLAALKVA
;
A
#
# COMPACT_ATOMS: atom_id res chain seq x y z
N MET A 1 17.03 76.25 -60.02
CA MET A 1 15.88 75.49 -59.52
C MET A 1 16.36 74.18 -58.96
N LYS A 2 16.39 74.01 -57.60
CA LYS A 2 16.90 72.85 -56.91
C LYS A 2 15.70 72.03 -56.36
N ARG A 3 15.48 70.82 -56.86
CA ARG A 3 14.49 69.89 -56.29
C ARG A 3 15.16 69.09 -55.19
N ARG A 4 14.61 69.16 -53.96
CA ARG A 4 15.00 68.34 -52.83
C ARG A 4 14.13 67.05 -52.86
N THR A 5 14.79 65.92 -53.01
CA THR A 5 14.19 64.58 -52.77
C THR A 5 14.25 64.24 -51.28
N ARG A 6 13.09 64.02 -50.65
CA ARG A 6 12.95 63.52 -49.28
C ARG A 6 13.01 61.97 -49.36
N SER A 7 14.03 61.41 -48.79
CA SER A 7 14.16 59.99 -48.57
C SER A 7 13.41 59.61 -47.30
N CYS A 8 12.38 58.80 -47.45
CA CYS A 8 11.60 58.25 -46.35
C CYS A 8 12.23 56.91 -45.95
N GLY A 9 12.96 56.92 -44.81
CA GLY A 9 13.55 55.70 -44.26
C GLY A 9 12.49 54.90 -43.54
N PHE A 10 12.21 53.69 -44.01
CA PHE A 10 11.32 52.69 -43.41
C PHE A 10 12.15 51.86 -42.44
N LEU A 11 11.93 52.08 -41.15
CA LEU A 11 12.51 51.30 -40.04
C LEU A 11 11.70 50.06 -39.86
N LEU A 12 12.20 48.90 -40.36
CA LEU A 12 11.68 47.57 -40.11
C LEU A 12 12.12 47.12 -38.72
N ILE A 13 11.22 47.19 -37.74
CA ILE A 13 11.43 46.57 -36.42
C ILE A 13 11.15 45.09 -36.52
N TRP A 14 12.19 44.29 -36.49
CA TRP A 14 12.12 42.85 -36.44
C TRP A 14 11.89 42.43 -35.00
N SER A 15 10.64 42.11 -34.64
CA SER A 15 10.28 41.50 -33.38
C SER A 15 10.72 40.04 -33.39
N MET A 16 11.84 39.68 -32.74
CA MET A 16 12.19 38.32 -32.41
C MET A 16 11.25 37.82 -31.31
N ALA A 17 10.21 37.07 -31.70
CA ALA A 17 9.44 36.27 -30.79
C ALA A 17 10.31 35.09 -30.34
N GLY A 18 10.93 35.19 -29.17
CA GLY A 18 11.61 34.10 -28.50
C GLY A 18 10.57 33.04 -28.10
N ALA A 19 10.45 32.01 -28.90
CA ALA A 19 9.75 30.78 -28.48
C ALA A 19 10.56 30.12 -27.35
N GLY A 20 10.21 30.44 -26.11
CA GLY A 20 10.69 29.69 -24.95
C GLY A 20 10.19 28.25 -25.08
N ALA A 21 11.08 27.35 -25.50
CA ALA A 21 10.84 25.92 -25.38
C ALA A 21 10.67 25.60 -23.89
N ALA A 22 9.42 25.43 -23.42
CA ALA A 22 9.14 24.81 -22.16
C ALA A 22 9.65 23.38 -22.27
N ALA A 23 10.87 23.13 -21.76
CA ALA A 23 11.38 21.79 -21.56
C ALA A 23 10.37 21.10 -20.65
N ALA A 24 9.58 20.20 -21.24
CA ALA A 24 8.75 19.28 -20.48
C ALA A 24 9.70 18.50 -19.57
N GLN A 25 9.77 18.85 -18.30
CA GLN A 25 10.47 18.07 -17.30
C GLN A 25 9.75 16.73 -17.25
N LEU A 26 10.39 15.69 -17.78
CA LEU A 26 9.98 14.32 -17.52
C LEU A 26 9.81 14.16 -16.00
N PRO A 27 8.71 13.55 -15.53
CA PRO A 27 8.52 13.33 -14.11
C PRO A 27 9.74 12.58 -13.59
N ARG A 28 10.54 13.21 -12.76
CA ARG A 28 11.59 12.53 -12.02
C ARG A 28 10.88 11.56 -11.11
N ASN A 29 11.08 10.26 -11.34
CA ASN A 29 10.66 9.22 -10.41
C ASN A 29 11.59 9.27 -9.17
N ASP A 30 11.46 10.34 -8.40
CA ASP A 30 12.27 10.54 -7.19
C ASP A 30 11.89 9.54 -6.10
N VAL A 31 10.71 8.92 -6.24
CA VAL A 31 10.20 7.87 -5.34
C VAL A 31 9.65 6.70 -6.16
N THR A 32 10.08 5.50 -5.85
CA THR A 32 9.58 4.27 -6.47
C THR A 32 9.02 3.36 -5.39
N VAL A 33 7.85 2.77 -5.65
CA VAL A 33 7.17 1.86 -4.72
C VAL A 33 7.09 0.46 -5.31
N ARG A 34 7.38 -0.54 -4.49
CA ARG A 34 7.14 -1.96 -4.76
C ARG A 34 6.39 -2.57 -3.61
N THR A 35 5.45 -3.44 -3.92
CA THR A 35 4.70 -4.19 -2.90
C THR A 35 4.77 -5.68 -3.20
N SER A 36 4.75 -6.47 -2.16
CA SER A 36 4.70 -7.93 -2.27
C SER A 36 3.91 -8.55 -1.12
N LEU A 37 3.30 -9.69 -1.40
CA LEU A 37 2.68 -10.57 -0.42
C LEU A 37 3.48 -11.88 -0.39
N ASP A 38 3.68 -12.44 0.80
CA ASP A 38 4.32 -13.74 0.95
C ASP A 38 3.42 -14.90 0.46
N ARG A 39 2.10 -14.67 0.46
CA ARG A 39 1.10 -15.59 -0.10
C ARG A 39 -0.13 -14.84 -0.60
N THR A 40 -0.79 -15.39 -1.60
CA THR A 40 -1.99 -14.80 -2.23
C THR A 40 -3.29 -15.42 -1.75
N ALA A 41 -3.23 -16.43 -0.88
CA ALA A 41 -4.38 -17.10 -0.29
C ALA A 41 -4.07 -17.56 1.13
N MET A 42 -5.06 -17.52 2.02
CA MET A 42 -4.91 -17.89 3.42
C MET A 42 -6.15 -18.58 3.97
N TRP A 43 -5.95 -19.36 5.04
CA TRP A 43 -6.99 -19.93 5.89
C TRP A 43 -7.28 -19.02 7.07
N VAL A 44 -8.36 -19.31 7.80
CA VAL A 44 -8.63 -18.64 9.09
C VAL A 44 -7.43 -18.83 10.03
N ALA A 45 -7.06 -17.77 10.74
CA ALA A 45 -5.93 -17.70 11.67
C ALA A 45 -4.54 -17.84 11.04
N ASP A 46 -4.43 -18.01 9.73
CA ASP A 46 -3.13 -17.92 9.05
C ASP A 46 -2.56 -16.51 9.16
N ARG A 47 -1.25 -16.40 8.96
CA ARG A 47 -0.55 -15.12 8.90
C ARG A 47 -0.08 -14.88 7.48
N VAL A 48 -0.27 -13.64 7.02
CA VAL A 48 0.22 -13.15 5.73
C VAL A 48 1.07 -11.92 5.98
N THR A 49 2.21 -11.84 5.30
CA THR A 49 3.08 -10.67 5.37
C THR A 49 2.93 -9.83 4.11
N TYR A 50 2.48 -8.59 4.29
CA TYR A 50 2.46 -7.57 3.24
C TYR A 50 3.68 -6.68 3.40
N THR A 51 4.52 -6.64 2.37
CA THR A 51 5.76 -5.86 2.36
C THR A 51 5.63 -4.70 1.38
N ILE A 52 5.96 -3.51 1.84
CA ILE A 52 6.09 -2.29 1.03
C ILE A 52 7.56 -1.90 1.01
N GLU A 53 8.13 -1.75 -0.16
CA GLU A 53 9.48 -1.20 -0.36
C GLU A 53 9.37 0.13 -1.11
N ILE A 54 9.84 1.21 -0.48
CA ILE A 54 9.86 2.55 -1.06
C ILE A 54 11.32 2.96 -1.23
N THR A 55 11.72 3.18 -2.47
CA THR A 55 13.05 3.68 -2.80
C THR A 55 12.97 5.15 -3.12
N CYS A 56 13.65 5.97 -2.32
CA CYS A 56 13.74 7.41 -2.46
C CYS A 56 15.07 7.83 -3.06
N ALA A 57 15.07 8.75 -4.00
CA ALA A 57 16.27 9.37 -4.52
C ALA A 57 17.01 10.16 -3.44
N ARG A 58 18.25 10.55 -3.71
CA ARG A 58 19.06 11.33 -2.76
C ARG A 58 18.37 12.63 -2.37
N GLY A 59 18.26 12.89 -1.07
CA GLY A 59 17.61 14.09 -0.53
C GLY A 59 16.09 14.03 -0.53
N VAL A 60 15.50 12.88 -0.81
CA VAL A 60 14.06 12.62 -0.71
C VAL A 60 13.81 11.63 0.41
N ASP A 61 12.90 11.96 1.30
CA ASP A 61 12.52 11.09 2.42
C ASP A 61 10.99 11.00 2.53
N VAL A 62 10.47 9.84 2.92
CA VAL A 62 9.03 9.66 3.16
C VAL A 62 8.67 9.99 4.60
N LEU A 63 7.43 10.42 4.81
CA LEU A 63 6.89 10.63 6.15
C LEU A 63 6.51 9.28 6.73
N ALA A 64 7.28 8.83 7.73
CA ALA A 64 7.11 7.51 8.37
C ALA A 64 5.73 7.33 9.02
N ASP A 65 5.12 8.42 9.47
CA ASP A 65 3.78 8.40 10.08
C ASP A 65 2.70 7.90 9.13
N ASP A 66 2.85 8.15 7.83
CA ASP A 66 1.90 7.67 6.83
C ASP A 66 1.99 6.13 6.61
N LEU A 67 3.09 5.52 7.06
CA LEU A 67 3.34 4.08 7.02
C LEU A 67 3.02 3.39 8.36
N SER A 68 2.41 4.10 9.30
CA SER A 68 1.98 3.52 10.57
C SER A 68 0.85 2.50 10.37
N ARG A 69 0.74 1.53 11.28
CA ARG A 69 -0.29 0.46 11.21
C ARG A 69 -1.70 1.02 11.14
N ASP A 70 -1.95 2.12 11.84
CA ASP A 70 -3.26 2.76 11.93
C ASP A 70 -3.72 3.38 10.61
N LYS A 71 -2.79 3.63 9.70
CA LYS A 71 -3.09 4.17 8.37
C LYS A 71 -3.42 3.08 7.36
N LEU A 72 -3.01 1.83 7.62
CA LEU A 72 -3.32 0.70 6.75
C LEU A 72 -4.77 0.29 6.93
N LYS A 73 -5.60 0.59 5.94
CA LYS A 73 -7.01 0.17 5.92
C LYS A 73 -7.13 -1.21 5.31
N THR A 74 -7.80 -2.11 6.01
CA THR A 74 -8.00 -3.50 5.60
C THR A 74 -9.48 -3.86 5.60
N GLY A 75 -9.86 -4.76 4.69
CA GLY A 75 -11.19 -5.37 4.66
C GLY A 75 -11.09 -6.84 5.02
N GLY A 76 -11.61 -7.23 6.20
CA GLY A 76 -11.59 -8.59 6.67
C GLY A 76 -10.27 -9.10 7.25
N LEU A 77 -9.25 -8.23 7.36
CA LEU A 77 -7.95 -8.55 7.92
C LEU A 77 -7.67 -7.72 9.16
N ASP A 78 -7.01 -8.31 10.14
CA ASP A 78 -6.49 -7.66 11.33
C ASP A 78 -4.97 -7.51 11.24
N VAL A 79 -4.44 -6.31 11.55
CA VAL A 79 -3.01 -6.04 11.59
C VAL A 79 -2.47 -6.44 12.96
N ILE A 80 -1.80 -7.59 13.06
CA ILE A 80 -1.30 -8.14 14.33
C ILE A 80 0.15 -7.78 14.62
N GLY A 81 0.89 -7.31 13.61
CA GLY A 81 2.30 -6.95 13.75
C GLY A 81 2.76 -6.07 12.59
N GLY A 82 3.97 -5.59 12.72
CA GLY A 82 4.64 -4.86 11.66
C GLY A 82 5.96 -4.29 12.13
N ASP A 83 6.86 -4.14 11.18
CA ASP A 83 8.19 -3.58 11.37
C ASP A 83 8.54 -2.64 10.22
N MET A 84 9.38 -1.64 10.50
CA MET A 84 9.88 -0.71 9.50
C MET A 84 11.40 -0.60 9.62
N ALA A 85 12.08 -0.89 8.54
CA ALA A 85 13.51 -0.74 8.39
C ALA A 85 13.84 0.36 7.37
N ARG A 86 14.84 1.18 7.69
CA ARG A 86 15.41 2.18 6.79
C ARG A 86 16.85 1.80 6.50
N ARG A 87 17.23 1.76 5.23
CA ARG A 87 18.60 1.46 4.78
C ARG A 87 19.07 2.44 3.73
N SER A 88 20.34 2.77 3.75
CA SER A 88 20.97 3.53 2.67
C SER A 88 21.32 2.60 1.50
N ALA A 89 21.07 3.04 0.29
CA ALA A 89 21.44 2.35 -0.94
C ALA A 89 22.57 3.09 -1.67
N SER A 90 23.00 2.54 -2.79
CA SER A 90 24.01 3.17 -3.65
C SER A 90 23.55 4.54 -4.15
N ALA A 91 24.48 5.40 -4.49
CA ALA A 91 24.23 6.78 -4.97
C ALA A 91 23.50 7.69 -3.97
N GLY A 92 23.47 7.34 -2.67
CA GLY A 92 22.83 8.13 -1.63
C GLY A 92 21.30 8.02 -1.61
N ALA A 93 20.73 7.02 -2.28
CA ALA A 93 19.31 6.70 -2.18
C ALA A 93 18.99 6.09 -0.81
N THR A 94 17.75 6.25 -0.38
CA THR A 94 17.22 5.66 0.85
C THR A 94 16.13 4.66 0.50
N ILE A 95 16.18 3.48 1.13
CA ILE A 95 15.15 2.45 0.98
C ILE A 95 14.43 2.28 2.32
N TYR A 96 13.12 2.44 2.29
CA TYR A 96 12.22 2.12 3.38
C TYR A 96 11.57 0.78 3.09
N GLN A 97 11.69 -0.16 4.01
CA GLN A 97 11.03 -1.46 3.94
C GLN A 97 10.09 -1.58 5.13
N VAL A 98 8.80 -1.69 4.83
CA VAL A 98 7.75 -1.82 5.84
C VAL A 98 7.09 -3.17 5.66
N GLN A 99 6.94 -3.91 6.74
CA GLN A 99 6.28 -5.20 6.77
C GLN A 99 5.08 -5.12 7.71
N TYR A 100 3.92 -5.56 7.23
CA TYR A 100 2.72 -5.72 8.05
C TYR A 100 2.37 -7.19 8.11
N VAL A 101 2.21 -7.69 9.32
CA VAL A 101 1.73 -9.07 9.55
C VAL A 101 0.23 -9.01 9.77
N LEU A 102 -0.49 -9.69 8.91
CA LEU A 102 -1.94 -9.68 8.82
C LEU A 102 -2.49 -11.07 9.15
N THR A 103 -3.67 -11.13 9.77
CA THR A 103 -4.41 -12.36 10.00
C THR A 103 -5.90 -12.12 9.79
N THR A 104 -6.70 -13.16 9.75
CA THR A 104 -8.16 -13.06 9.79
C THR A 104 -8.75 -14.16 10.66
N TYR A 105 -9.77 -13.79 11.42
CA TYR A 105 -10.64 -14.74 12.14
C TYR A 105 -12.06 -14.72 11.58
N ARG A 106 -12.29 -13.96 10.53
CA ARG A 106 -13.59 -13.82 9.88
C ARG A 106 -13.78 -14.91 8.84
N THR A 107 -14.99 -15.45 8.78
CA THR A 107 -15.42 -16.45 7.80
C THR A 107 -16.56 -15.94 6.91
N ASP A 108 -17.09 -14.76 7.24
CA ASP A 108 -18.27 -14.14 6.64
C ASP A 108 -17.94 -13.16 5.50
N VAL A 109 -16.66 -13.04 5.13
CA VAL A 109 -16.21 -12.11 4.10
C VAL A 109 -15.79 -12.85 2.83
N PRO A 110 -16.27 -12.44 1.65
CA PRO A 110 -15.97 -13.13 0.40
C PRO A 110 -14.52 -12.89 -0.09
N ALA A 111 -13.91 -11.81 0.36
CA ALA A 111 -12.55 -11.44 -0.02
C ALA A 111 -11.88 -10.65 1.10
N LEU A 112 -10.57 -10.85 1.22
CA LEU A 112 -9.70 -10.13 2.15
C LEU A 112 -8.93 -9.08 1.36
N THR A 113 -9.02 -7.83 1.77
CA THR A 113 -8.46 -6.72 1.00
C THR A 113 -7.55 -5.84 1.85
N ILE A 114 -6.51 -5.32 1.21
CA ILE A 114 -5.67 -4.24 1.70
C ILE A 114 -5.96 -3.05 0.81
N ALA A 115 -6.45 -1.96 1.39
CA ALA A 115 -6.75 -0.75 0.61
C ALA A 115 -5.44 -0.07 0.16
N PRO A 116 -5.46 0.65 -0.96
CA PRO A 116 -4.32 1.46 -1.37
C PRO A 116 -4.04 2.54 -0.31
N LEU A 117 -2.75 2.87 -0.15
CA LEU A 117 -2.25 3.83 0.80
C LEU A 117 -1.54 4.97 0.06
N THR A 118 -1.77 6.21 0.49
CA THR A 118 -1.03 7.38 -0.01
C THR A 118 0.02 7.77 1.02
N VAL A 119 1.27 7.88 0.56
CA VAL A 119 2.43 8.22 1.40
C VAL A 119 3.01 9.53 0.91
N ARG A 120 3.12 10.52 1.80
CA ARG A 120 3.73 11.81 1.51
C ARG A 120 5.25 11.69 1.58
N TYR A 121 5.93 12.45 0.76
CA TYR A 121 7.37 12.59 0.80
C TYR A 121 7.78 14.06 0.81
N ALA A 122 8.95 14.33 1.34
CA ALA A 122 9.54 15.66 1.38
C ALA A 122 10.93 15.65 0.74
N VAL A 123 11.32 16.78 0.18
CA VAL A 123 12.69 17.01 -0.30
C VAL A 123 13.45 17.76 0.78
N THR A 124 14.46 17.12 1.36
CA THR A 124 15.29 17.69 2.41
C THR A 124 16.55 18.32 1.84
N ARG A 125 16.92 19.49 2.33
CA ARG A 125 18.20 20.14 2.04
C ARG A 125 19.27 19.63 2.99
N ALA A 126 20.54 19.77 2.62
CA ALA A 126 21.64 19.40 3.50
C ALA A 126 21.53 20.15 4.85
N GLY A 127 21.46 19.39 5.94
CA GLY A 127 21.31 19.92 7.30
C GLY A 127 19.89 20.24 7.75
N GLN A 128 18.88 20.09 6.89
CA GLN A 128 17.47 20.25 7.25
C GLN A 128 16.92 18.95 7.84
N ARG A 129 16.14 19.05 8.92
CA ARG A 129 15.41 17.92 9.48
C ARG A 129 14.17 17.63 8.63
N LEU A 130 13.78 16.36 8.57
CA LEU A 130 12.56 15.97 7.84
C LEU A 130 11.29 16.61 8.41
N GLU A 131 11.24 16.80 9.72
CA GLU A 131 10.15 17.44 10.45
C GLU A 131 9.91 18.90 10.03
N ASP A 132 10.99 19.59 9.61
CA ASP A 132 10.95 20.99 9.16
C ASP A 132 10.74 21.12 7.64
N ALA A 133 10.67 20.00 6.92
CA ALA A 133 10.51 20.00 5.47
C ALA A 133 9.02 19.97 5.09
N ALA A 134 8.62 20.89 4.23
CA ALA A 134 7.26 20.83 3.67
C ALA A 134 7.10 19.61 2.75
N PRO A 135 5.94 18.94 2.78
CA PRO A 135 5.67 17.86 1.83
C PRO A 135 5.83 18.35 0.39
N ALA A 136 6.59 17.62 -0.41
CA ALA A 136 6.88 17.94 -1.81
C ALA A 136 5.96 17.20 -2.78
N GLY A 137 5.33 16.11 -2.33
CA GLY A 137 4.41 15.33 -3.13
C GLY A 137 3.93 14.09 -2.39
N GLU A 138 3.19 13.27 -3.13
CA GLU A 138 2.61 12.02 -2.64
C GLU A 138 2.92 10.88 -3.59
N VAL A 139 3.10 9.68 -3.04
CA VAL A 139 3.24 8.45 -3.81
C VAL A 139 2.14 7.47 -3.42
N HIS A 140 1.62 6.79 -4.41
CA HIS A 140 0.54 5.83 -4.23
C HIS A 140 1.09 4.41 -4.08
N VAL A 141 0.78 3.79 -2.94
CA VAL A 141 1.08 2.39 -2.67
C VAL A 141 -0.13 1.56 -3.09
N PRO A 142 0.00 0.63 -4.04
CA PRO A 142 -1.12 -0.17 -4.49
C PRO A 142 -1.64 -1.07 -3.37
N GLY A 143 -2.95 -1.24 -3.31
CA GLY A 143 -3.58 -2.24 -2.46
C GLY A 143 -3.39 -3.67 -2.96
N ALA A 144 -3.87 -4.63 -2.19
CA ALA A 144 -3.80 -6.04 -2.54
C ALA A 144 -5.08 -6.78 -2.14
N THR A 145 -5.33 -7.90 -2.81
CA THR A 145 -6.42 -8.82 -2.47
C THR A 145 -5.84 -10.18 -2.17
N ILE A 146 -6.33 -10.81 -1.10
CA ILE A 146 -5.92 -12.14 -0.64
C ILE A 146 -7.15 -13.04 -0.73
N ALA A 147 -7.01 -14.19 -1.40
CA ALA A 147 -8.08 -15.17 -1.48
C ALA A 147 -8.27 -15.84 -0.12
N PHE A 148 -9.51 -15.91 0.32
CA PHE A 148 -9.86 -16.66 1.51
C PHE A 148 -10.14 -18.12 1.13
N ARG A 149 -9.54 -19.06 1.88
CA ARG A 149 -9.78 -20.48 1.72
C ARG A 149 -10.69 -20.97 2.85
N SER A 150 -11.82 -21.56 2.48
CA SER A 150 -12.72 -22.26 3.41
C SER A 150 -12.64 -23.76 3.16
N VAL A 151 -12.64 -24.53 4.22
CA VAL A 151 -12.85 -25.99 4.16
C VAL A 151 -14.31 -26.36 4.32
N LEU A 152 -15.17 -25.38 4.65
CA LEU A 152 -16.58 -25.63 4.70
C LEU A 152 -17.11 -25.73 3.27
N PRO A 153 -17.84 -26.78 2.91
CA PRO A 153 -18.57 -26.83 1.66
C PRO A 153 -19.53 -25.64 1.60
N ASP A 154 -19.80 -25.15 0.39
CA ASP A 154 -20.80 -24.11 0.19
C ASP A 154 -22.12 -24.56 0.83
N ASP A 155 -22.86 -23.66 1.43
CA ASP A 155 -24.00 -23.88 2.36
C ASP A 155 -25.08 -24.87 1.88
N GLU A 156 -25.07 -25.25 0.61
CA GLU A 156 -26.01 -26.21 0.07
C GLU A 156 -25.83 -27.64 0.59
N ASP A 157 -24.66 -28.01 1.10
CA ASP A 157 -24.36 -29.40 1.49
C ASP A 157 -24.38 -29.67 3.01
N LEU A 158 -24.52 -28.61 3.84
CA LEU A 158 -24.61 -28.77 5.29
C LEU A 158 -25.93 -29.37 5.77
N SER A 159 -26.94 -29.44 4.93
CA SER A 159 -28.21 -30.09 5.22
C SER A 159 -28.10 -31.61 5.45
N GLY A 160 -26.98 -32.23 5.03
CA GLY A 160 -26.66 -33.61 5.22
C GLY A 160 -25.98 -33.95 6.56
N ILE A 161 -25.45 -32.93 7.25
CA ILE A 161 -24.89 -33.12 8.61
C ILE A 161 -26.05 -33.14 9.60
N ARG A 162 -26.79 -34.23 9.60
CA ARG A 162 -27.66 -34.51 10.73
C ARG A 162 -26.75 -34.67 11.94
N SER A 163 -26.93 -33.78 12.92
CA SER A 163 -26.47 -34.04 14.27
C SER A 163 -27.20 -35.31 14.76
N GLU A 164 -26.63 -36.45 14.44
CA GLU A 164 -27.04 -37.65 15.12
C GLU A 164 -26.67 -37.45 16.60
N LYS A 165 -27.69 -37.06 17.36
CA LYS A 165 -27.60 -37.05 18.80
C LYS A 165 -27.04 -38.43 19.17
N PRO A 166 -25.86 -38.51 19.83
CA PRO A 166 -25.30 -39.80 20.17
C PRO A 166 -26.36 -40.61 20.90
N PRO A 167 -26.59 -41.87 20.56
CA PRO A 167 -27.58 -42.69 21.25
C PRO A 167 -27.29 -42.51 22.72
N HIS A 168 -28.29 -42.12 23.49
CA HIS A 168 -28.15 -42.03 24.95
C HIS A 168 -27.73 -43.42 25.38
N ALA A 169 -26.44 -43.59 25.72
CA ALA A 169 -26.00 -44.75 26.44
C ALA A 169 -26.76 -44.77 27.74
N THR A 170 -27.87 -45.45 27.72
CA THR A 170 -28.58 -45.79 28.98
C THR A 170 -27.58 -46.57 29.78
N LEU A 171 -27.11 -45.95 30.85
CA LEU A 171 -26.22 -46.57 31.82
C LEU A 171 -26.97 -47.74 32.51
N SER A 172 -27.19 -48.84 31.78
CA SER A 172 -27.81 -50.07 32.26
C SER A 172 -26.99 -50.78 33.31
N TRP A 173 -25.71 -50.37 33.52
CA TRP A 173 -24.89 -50.91 34.60
C TRP A 173 -25.28 -50.47 36.00
N LEU A 174 -26.00 -49.35 36.14
CA LEU A 174 -26.55 -48.92 37.46
C LEU A 174 -27.73 -49.77 37.93
N ALA A 175 -28.33 -50.57 37.07
CA ALA A 175 -29.41 -51.48 37.48
C ALA A 175 -28.86 -52.81 38.06
N ALA A 176 -27.61 -53.14 37.84
CA ALA A 176 -26.98 -54.39 38.31
C ALA A 176 -26.48 -54.34 39.78
N LEU A 177 -26.47 -53.15 40.40
CA LEU A 177 -25.89 -52.96 41.74
C LEU A 177 -26.95 -52.97 42.86
N LYS A 178 -28.15 -53.42 42.59
CA LYS A 178 -29.24 -53.44 43.56
C LYS A 178 -29.71 -54.83 43.99
N VAL A 179 -28.93 -55.88 43.74
CA VAL A 179 -29.22 -57.27 44.25
C VAL A 179 -27.93 -57.84 44.81
N ALA A 180 -27.63 -57.49 46.06
CA ALA A 180 -26.83 -58.25 47.00
C ALA A 180 -27.13 -57.75 48.39
#